data_0236671887ce17869ca2cc317c2451c0
#
_entry.id   0236671887ce17869ca2cc317c2451c0
#
_cell.length_a   1.000
_cell.length_b   1.000
_cell.length_c   1.000
_cell.angle_alpha   90.00
_cell.angle_beta   90.00
_cell.angle_gamma   90.00
#
_symmetry.space_group_name_H-M   'P 1'
#
loop_
_entity.id
_entity.type
_entity.pdbx_description
1 polymer ?
#
loop_
_entity_poly.entity_id
_entity_poly.type
_entity_poly.pdbx_seq_one_letter_code
_entity_poly.pdbx_strand_id
1 'polypeptide(L)'
;AYAQQHGVETLLEFASPGNPEEYLAALDRLLSSGVQGLALRGIASPEVSRRLRAVREGKLPTVVYNEDIEPDLRDCFVGQDSYRSGLCAAALMQQLMPPAGCVLSVGVDPLHISSEERIRGFFAHFRSQHSAVDVSPVVYGGGNRDTVYRLTREKLDVLPQLTGIFVSGAGLAGAARAVDDANLSGRVKIVGFDITDSNTAFL
;
A
#
# COMPACT_ATOMS: atom_id res chain seq x y z
N ALA A 1 16.18 20.78 -3.17
CA ALA A 1 17.30 20.89 -4.12
C ALA A 1 16.82 21.10 -5.56
N TYR A 2 16.13 20.14 -6.21
CA TYR A 2 15.72 20.25 -7.62
C TYR A 2 14.75 21.43 -7.88
N ALA A 3 13.71 21.58 -7.08
CA ALA A 3 12.75 22.68 -7.18
C ALA A 3 13.43 24.07 -7.11
N GLN A 4 14.36 24.23 -6.17
CA GLN A 4 15.13 25.48 -6.01
C GLN A 4 16.00 25.81 -7.24
N GLN A 5 16.57 24.80 -7.92
CA GLN A 5 17.33 25.00 -9.16
C GLN A 5 16.47 25.55 -10.30
N HIS A 6 15.16 25.32 -10.24
CA HIS A 6 14.19 25.82 -11.21
C HIS A 6 13.37 27.03 -10.71
N GLY A 7 13.80 27.67 -9.62
CA GLY A 7 13.14 28.85 -9.07
C GLY A 7 11.76 28.57 -8.47
N VAL A 8 11.51 27.30 -8.05
CA VAL A 8 10.25 26.88 -7.44
C VAL A 8 10.40 26.90 -5.92
N GLU A 9 9.57 27.68 -5.26
CA GLU A 9 9.40 27.62 -3.81
C GLU A 9 8.43 26.47 -3.46
N THR A 10 8.77 25.70 -2.43
CA THR A 10 7.97 24.53 -2.01
C THR A 10 7.44 24.74 -0.61
N LEU A 11 6.11 24.71 -0.46
CA LEU A 11 5.43 24.64 0.83
C LEU A 11 5.05 23.20 1.11
N LEU A 12 5.33 22.71 2.33
CA LEU A 12 5.04 21.36 2.74
C LEU A 12 4.03 21.35 3.89
N GLU A 13 2.98 20.57 3.72
CA GLU A 13 2.00 20.29 4.76
C GLU A 13 1.89 18.76 4.95
N PHE A 14 1.64 18.37 6.18
CA PHE A 14 1.55 16.97 6.57
C PHE A 14 0.18 16.68 7.19
N ALA A 15 -0.34 15.49 6.89
CA ALA A 15 -1.52 14.92 7.51
C ALA A 15 -1.24 13.48 7.90
N SER A 16 -1.86 13.01 8.97
CA SER A 16 -1.77 11.61 9.38
C SER A 16 -2.37 10.69 8.30
N PRO A 17 -1.73 9.56 8.00
CA PRO A 17 -2.27 8.60 7.04
C PRO A 17 -3.69 8.18 7.42
N GLY A 18 -4.61 8.18 6.44
CA GLY A 18 -5.99 7.77 6.65
C GLY A 18 -6.87 8.77 7.43
N ASN A 19 -6.40 9.99 7.68
CA ASN A 19 -7.18 11.05 8.35
C ASN A 19 -7.64 12.13 7.35
N PRO A 20 -8.89 12.05 6.83
CA PRO A 20 -9.41 13.01 5.86
C PRO A 20 -9.53 14.45 6.40
N GLU A 21 -9.81 14.61 7.70
CA GLU A 21 -9.97 15.94 8.31
C GLU A 21 -8.64 16.69 8.35
N GLU A 22 -7.58 16.03 8.80
CA GLU A 22 -6.22 16.61 8.78
C GLU A 22 -5.76 16.90 7.35
N TYR A 23 -6.08 16.00 6.40
CA TYR A 23 -5.76 16.19 4.99
C TYR A 23 -6.43 17.44 4.41
N LEU A 24 -7.73 17.62 4.68
CA LEU A 24 -8.49 18.79 4.24
C LEU A 24 -7.94 20.08 4.86
N ALA A 25 -7.62 20.05 6.15
CA ALA A 25 -7.03 21.22 6.81
C ALA A 25 -5.65 21.58 6.22
N ALA A 26 -4.81 20.61 5.91
CA ALA A 26 -3.53 20.81 5.25
C ALA A 26 -3.71 21.38 3.83
N LEU A 27 -4.64 20.82 3.05
CA LEU A 27 -4.98 21.31 1.71
C LEU A 27 -5.47 22.75 1.75
N ASP A 28 -6.35 23.11 2.67
CA ASP A 28 -6.88 24.47 2.80
C ASP A 28 -5.79 25.48 3.21
N ARG A 29 -4.82 25.10 4.04
CA ARG A 29 -3.65 25.94 4.34
C ARG A 29 -2.81 26.22 3.10
N LEU A 30 -2.52 25.18 2.29
CA LEU A 30 -1.81 25.36 1.02
C LEU A 30 -2.55 26.28 0.07
N LEU A 31 -3.86 26.07 -0.12
CA LEU A 31 -4.68 26.90 -0.99
C LEU A 31 -4.73 28.36 -0.52
N SER A 32 -4.81 28.60 0.78
CA SER A 32 -4.81 29.94 1.38
C SER A 32 -3.47 30.65 1.24
N SER A 33 -2.38 29.91 1.06
CA SER A 33 -1.03 30.47 0.82
C SER A 33 -0.80 30.90 -0.64
N GLY A 34 -1.79 30.76 -1.52
CA GLY A 34 -1.72 31.23 -2.91
C GLY A 34 -0.78 30.42 -3.79
N VAL A 35 -0.67 29.11 -3.54
CA VAL A 35 0.16 28.19 -4.34
C VAL A 35 -0.29 28.17 -5.80
N GLN A 36 0.66 27.99 -6.72
CA GLN A 36 0.44 27.95 -8.16
C GLN A 36 0.30 26.53 -8.72
N GLY A 37 0.42 25.53 -7.87
CA GLY A 37 0.24 24.11 -8.20
C GLY A 37 0.29 23.26 -6.95
N LEU A 38 -0.28 22.07 -7.04
CA LEU A 38 -0.33 21.10 -5.96
C LEU A 38 0.37 19.81 -6.33
N ALA A 39 1.12 19.23 -5.39
CA ALA A 39 1.58 17.86 -5.45
C ALA A 39 1.01 17.11 -4.23
N LEU A 40 0.15 16.14 -4.47
CA LEU A 40 -0.66 15.49 -3.43
C LEU A 40 -0.42 13.99 -3.41
N ARG A 41 -0.42 13.38 -2.23
CA ARG A 41 -0.65 11.96 -2.08
C ARG A 41 -2.15 11.68 -2.05
N GLY A 42 -2.63 10.69 -2.80
CA GLY A 42 -4.05 10.33 -2.80
C GLY A 42 -4.54 9.78 -1.46
N ILE A 43 -5.81 9.97 -1.20
CA ILE A 43 -6.53 9.39 -0.06
C ILE A 43 -7.96 9.05 -0.50
N ALA A 44 -8.44 7.86 -0.12
CA ALA A 44 -9.80 7.42 -0.40
C ALA A 44 -10.80 8.10 0.56
N SER A 45 -11.32 9.26 0.18
CA SER A 45 -12.32 10.00 0.96
C SER A 45 -13.24 10.81 0.03
N PRO A 46 -14.56 10.61 0.13
CA PRO A 46 -15.53 11.39 -0.64
C PRO A 46 -15.44 12.90 -0.36
N GLU A 47 -15.11 13.29 0.86
CA GLU A 47 -14.95 14.69 1.28
C GLU A 47 -13.75 15.32 0.57
N VAL A 48 -12.62 14.60 0.55
CA VAL A 48 -11.40 15.05 -0.14
C VAL A 48 -11.64 15.11 -1.65
N SER A 49 -12.26 14.09 -2.26
CA SER A 49 -12.61 14.11 -3.68
C SER A 49 -13.50 15.30 -4.02
N ARG A 50 -14.49 15.63 -3.19
CA ARG A 50 -15.34 16.81 -3.37
C ARG A 50 -14.54 18.11 -3.31
N ARG A 51 -13.61 18.23 -2.37
CA ARG A 51 -12.76 19.42 -2.23
C ARG A 51 -11.81 19.57 -3.41
N LEU A 52 -11.21 18.49 -3.89
CA LEU A 52 -10.35 18.48 -5.06
C LEU A 52 -11.11 18.83 -6.36
N ARG A 53 -12.39 18.46 -6.46
CA ARG A 53 -13.23 18.88 -7.60
C ARG A 53 -13.35 20.40 -7.68
N ALA A 54 -13.57 21.08 -6.55
CA ALA A 54 -13.56 22.54 -6.49
C ALA A 54 -12.18 23.14 -6.85
N VAL A 55 -11.09 22.48 -6.47
CA VAL A 55 -9.73 22.89 -6.89
C VAL A 55 -9.56 22.80 -8.41
N ARG A 56 -10.07 21.73 -9.03
CA ARG A 56 -10.05 21.55 -10.49
C ARG A 56 -10.86 22.60 -11.24
N GLU A 57 -12.03 22.97 -10.71
CA GLU A 57 -12.84 24.09 -11.27
C GLU A 57 -12.06 25.41 -11.28
N GLY A 58 -11.23 25.63 -10.26
CA GLY A 58 -10.29 26.75 -10.18
C GLY A 58 -9.07 26.64 -11.10
N LYS A 59 -8.92 25.53 -11.84
CA LYS A 59 -7.82 25.25 -12.78
C LYS A 59 -6.43 25.26 -12.14
N LEU A 60 -6.32 25.00 -10.86
CA LEU A 60 -5.02 24.87 -10.19
C LEU A 60 -4.36 23.54 -10.63
N PRO A 61 -3.16 23.58 -11.24
CA PRO A 61 -2.45 22.38 -11.65
C PRO A 61 -2.23 21.42 -10.48
N THR A 62 -2.62 20.16 -10.66
CA THR A 62 -2.59 19.15 -9.58
C THR A 62 -1.92 17.88 -10.06
N VAL A 63 -0.79 17.53 -9.44
CA VAL A 63 -0.09 16.26 -9.62
C VAL A 63 -0.36 15.39 -8.40
N VAL A 64 -0.69 14.14 -8.64
CA VAL A 64 -0.85 13.16 -7.57
C VAL A 64 0.30 12.16 -7.64
N TYR A 65 0.84 11.80 -6.48
CA TYR A 65 1.97 10.87 -6.42
C TYR A 65 1.71 9.73 -5.44
N ASN A 66 2.37 8.61 -5.67
CA ASN A 66 2.38 7.39 -4.86
C ASN A 66 1.02 6.68 -4.79
N GLU A 67 -0.02 7.31 -4.27
CA GLU A 67 -1.39 6.83 -4.25
C GLU A 67 -2.26 7.67 -5.16
N ASP A 68 -2.92 7.03 -6.12
CA ASP A 68 -3.74 7.72 -7.12
C ASP A 68 -5.12 8.09 -6.57
N ILE A 69 -5.78 9.01 -7.27
CA ILE A 69 -7.18 9.41 -7.07
C ILE A 69 -7.92 9.27 -8.40
N GLU A 70 -9.20 9.66 -8.43
CA GLU A 70 -10.00 9.68 -9.66
C GLU A 70 -9.30 10.53 -10.73
N PRO A 71 -9.17 10.03 -11.97
CA PRO A 71 -8.41 10.69 -13.03
C PRO A 71 -8.88 12.11 -13.39
N ASP A 72 -10.16 12.42 -13.19
CA ASP A 72 -10.75 13.73 -13.43
C ASP A 72 -10.36 14.79 -12.37
N LEU A 73 -9.79 14.36 -11.25
CA LEU A 73 -9.37 15.25 -10.14
C LEU A 73 -7.89 15.66 -10.21
N ARG A 74 -7.15 15.20 -11.20
CA ARG A 74 -5.70 15.50 -11.35
C ARG A 74 -5.32 15.76 -12.80
N ASP A 75 -4.18 16.41 -13.01
CA ASP A 75 -3.56 16.55 -14.32
C ASP A 75 -2.62 15.40 -14.63
N CYS A 76 -1.89 14.89 -13.62
CA CYS A 76 -0.91 13.84 -13.78
C CYS A 76 -0.85 12.95 -12.51
N PHE A 77 -0.57 11.67 -12.70
CA PHE A 77 -0.20 10.75 -11.64
C PHE A 77 1.23 10.28 -11.84
N VAL A 78 2.00 10.28 -10.76
CA VAL A 78 3.37 9.77 -10.71
C VAL A 78 3.44 8.68 -9.64
N GLY A 79 3.43 7.44 -10.06
CA GLY A 79 3.41 6.31 -9.14
C GLY A 79 3.43 4.96 -9.84
N GLN A 80 3.30 3.92 -9.05
CA GLN A 80 3.25 2.54 -9.49
C GLN A 80 1.81 2.16 -9.84
N ASP A 81 1.63 1.31 -10.86
CA ASP A 81 0.37 0.60 -11.07
C ASP A 81 0.26 -0.49 -9.99
N SER A 82 -0.44 -0.15 -8.91
CA SER A 82 -0.57 -1.01 -7.73
C SER A 82 -1.30 -2.32 -8.03
N TYR A 83 -2.30 -2.30 -8.89
CA TYR A 83 -3.00 -3.52 -9.29
C TYR A 83 -2.07 -4.49 -10.03
N ARG A 84 -1.31 -4.00 -11.02
CA ARG A 84 -0.32 -4.82 -11.73
C ARG A 84 0.79 -5.30 -10.81
N SER A 85 1.20 -4.50 -9.85
CA SER A 85 2.17 -4.91 -8.84
C SER A 85 1.66 -6.08 -7.99
N GLY A 86 0.37 -6.08 -7.66
CA GLY A 86 -0.29 -7.20 -7.00
C GLY A 86 -0.31 -8.46 -7.85
N LEU A 87 -0.61 -8.36 -9.15
CA LEU A 87 -0.51 -9.48 -10.09
C LEU A 87 0.90 -10.07 -10.14
N CYS A 88 1.93 -9.21 -10.23
CA CYS A 88 3.33 -9.65 -10.24
C CYS A 88 3.72 -10.34 -8.93
N ALA A 89 3.30 -9.80 -7.78
CA ALA A 89 3.55 -10.41 -6.48
C ALA A 89 2.92 -11.80 -6.36
N ALA A 90 1.70 -11.97 -6.89
CA ALA A 90 1.02 -13.27 -6.90
C ALA A 90 1.72 -14.28 -7.82
N ALA A 91 2.14 -13.86 -9.01
CA ALA A 91 2.90 -14.70 -9.94
C ALA A 91 4.23 -15.16 -9.31
N LEU A 92 4.94 -14.25 -8.64
CA LEU A 92 6.16 -14.59 -7.89
C LEU A 92 5.86 -15.56 -6.76
N MET A 93 4.85 -15.29 -5.94
CA MET A 93 4.43 -16.16 -4.85
C MET A 93 4.14 -17.58 -5.36
N GLN A 94 3.39 -17.71 -6.45
CA GLN A 94 3.05 -18.99 -7.06
C GLN A 94 4.28 -19.81 -7.47
N GLN A 95 5.35 -19.17 -7.92
CA GLN A 95 6.61 -19.85 -8.27
C GLN A 95 7.43 -20.27 -7.06
N LEU A 96 7.31 -19.55 -5.94
CA LEU A 96 8.07 -19.81 -4.72
C LEU A 96 7.43 -20.89 -3.82
N MET A 97 6.13 -21.14 -4.00
CA MET A 97 5.33 -22.03 -3.17
C MET A 97 5.12 -23.40 -3.82
N PRO A 98 4.75 -24.43 -3.03
CA PRO A 98 4.17 -25.66 -3.56
C PRO A 98 2.91 -25.37 -4.42
N PRO A 99 2.57 -26.27 -5.37
CA PRO A 99 1.39 -26.11 -6.25
C PRO A 99 0.06 -25.94 -5.52
N ALA A 100 -0.03 -26.48 -4.30
CA ALA A 100 -1.15 -26.30 -3.38
C ALA A 100 -0.61 -25.79 -2.03
N GLY A 101 -1.35 -24.89 -1.41
CA GLY A 101 -0.96 -24.30 -0.12
C GLY A 101 -1.89 -23.17 0.27
N CYS A 102 -1.59 -22.52 1.39
CA CYS A 102 -2.35 -21.39 1.89
C CYS A 102 -1.46 -20.14 1.93
N VAL A 103 -2.00 -19.01 1.51
CA VAL A 103 -1.34 -17.69 1.61
C VAL A 103 -2.12 -16.81 2.57
N LEU A 104 -1.45 -16.30 3.59
CA LEU A 104 -1.95 -15.22 4.43
C LEU A 104 -1.83 -13.90 3.69
N SER A 105 -2.93 -13.15 3.54
CA SER A 105 -2.93 -11.80 2.98
C SER A 105 -2.97 -10.75 4.09
N VAL A 106 -1.95 -9.88 4.12
CA VAL A 106 -1.81 -8.81 5.12
C VAL A 106 -1.91 -7.46 4.41
N GLY A 107 -2.95 -6.69 4.76
CA GLY A 107 -3.21 -5.33 4.30
C GLY A 107 -2.71 -4.27 5.28
N VAL A 108 -2.59 -3.04 4.80
CA VAL A 108 -2.31 -1.88 5.64
C VAL A 108 -3.60 -1.42 6.33
N ASP A 109 -4.52 -0.91 5.55
CA ASP A 109 -5.81 -0.34 5.98
C ASP A 109 -6.76 -0.34 4.78
N PRO A 110 -8.07 -0.56 4.94
CA PRO A 110 -9.04 -0.54 3.83
C PRO A 110 -9.12 0.80 3.08
N LEU A 111 -8.69 1.90 3.68
CA LEU A 111 -8.64 3.22 3.04
C LEU A 111 -7.31 3.51 2.33
N HIS A 112 -6.34 2.59 2.44
CA HIS A 112 -5.02 2.72 1.81
C HIS A 112 -5.08 2.21 0.37
N ILE A 113 -5.24 3.12 -0.58
CA ILE A 113 -5.56 2.82 -2.00
C ILE A 113 -4.57 1.83 -2.61
N SER A 114 -3.27 2.10 -2.51
CA SER A 114 -2.27 1.22 -3.14
C SER A 114 -2.21 -0.17 -2.52
N SER A 115 -2.44 -0.29 -1.21
CA SER A 115 -2.54 -1.57 -0.53
C SER A 115 -3.72 -2.39 -1.04
N GLU A 116 -4.90 -1.78 -1.14
CA GLU A 116 -6.12 -2.43 -1.63
C GLU A 116 -6.02 -2.83 -3.10
N GLU A 117 -5.46 -1.98 -3.95
CA GLU A 117 -5.22 -2.29 -5.36
C GLU A 117 -4.25 -3.46 -5.52
N ARG A 118 -3.17 -3.51 -4.74
CA ARG A 118 -2.24 -4.64 -4.72
C ARG A 118 -2.91 -5.94 -4.28
N ILE A 119 -3.75 -5.88 -3.23
CA ILE A 119 -4.55 -7.01 -2.76
C ILE A 119 -5.49 -7.48 -3.85
N ARG A 120 -6.22 -6.57 -4.49
CA ARG A 120 -7.13 -6.89 -5.59
C ARG A 120 -6.41 -7.59 -6.74
N GLY A 121 -5.26 -7.10 -7.14
CA GLY A 121 -4.43 -7.73 -8.17
C GLY A 121 -3.93 -9.12 -7.77
N PHE A 122 -3.47 -9.27 -6.53
CA PHE A 122 -3.00 -10.53 -5.97
C PHE A 122 -4.10 -11.61 -6.00
N PHE A 123 -5.28 -11.30 -5.52
CA PHE A 123 -6.43 -12.21 -5.55
C PHE A 123 -6.90 -12.53 -6.97
N ALA A 124 -6.88 -11.53 -7.87
CA ALA A 124 -7.29 -11.72 -9.25
C ALA A 124 -6.42 -12.74 -9.99
N HIS A 125 -5.11 -12.76 -9.72
CA HIS A 125 -4.19 -13.73 -10.31
C HIS A 125 -4.60 -15.16 -9.96
N PHE A 126 -4.75 -15.50 -8.68
CA PHE A 126 -5.09 -16.86 -8.25
C PHE A 126 -6.48 -17.29 -8.71
N ARG A 127 -7.45 -16.39 -8.75
CA ARG A 127 -8.79 -16.68 -9.30
C ARG A 127 -8.75 -16.98 -10.78
N SER A 128 -7.99 -16.23 -11.58
CA SER A 128 -7.91 -16.41 -13.04
C SER A 128 -7.21 -17.71 -13.45
N GLN A 129 -6.30 -18.20 -12.61
CA GLN A 129 -5.54 -19.42 -12.88
C GLN A 129 -6.24 -20.70 -12.39
N HIS A 130 -7.43 -20.59 -11.78
CA HIS A 130 -8.07 -21.73 -11.10
C HIS A 130 -7.11 -22.48 -10.17
N SER A 131 -6.28 -21.73 -9.48
CA SER A 131 -5.20 -22.23 -8.63
C SER A 131 -5.73 -23.05 -7.45
N ALA A 132 -5.00 -24.12 -7.09
CA ALA A 132 -5.23 -24.87 -5.86
C ALA A 132 -4.68 -24.15 -4.60
N VAL A 133 -4.12 -22.96 -4.76
CA VAL A 133 -3.67 -22.11 -3.65
C VAL A 133 -4.88 -21.43 -3.03
N ASP A 134 -5.04 -21.62 -1.72
CA ASP A 134 -6.03 -20.90 -0.92
C ASP A 134 -5.44 -19.57 -0.43
N VAL A 135 -6.12 -18.46 -0.73
CA VAL A 135 -5.72 -17.14 -0.22
C VAL A 135 -6.68 -16.71 0.88
N SER A 136 -6.15 -16.57 2.09
CA SER A 136 -6.97 -16.22 3.25
C SER A 136 -7.66 -14.86 3.08
N PRO A 137 -8.78 -14.62 3.78
CA PRO A 137 -9.30 -13.28 3.96
C PRO A 137 -8.20 -12.33 4.47
N VAL A 138 -8.25 -11.07 4.03
CA VAL A 138 -7.25 -10.07 4.40
C VAL A 138 -7.31 -9.77 5.89
N VAL A 139 -6.15 -9.70 6.53
CA VAL A 139 -6.00 -9.13 7.87
C VAL A 139 -5.29 -7.78 7.76
N TYR A 140 -5.75 -6.78 8.51
CA TYR A 140 -5.19 -5.44 8.45
C TYR A 140 -4.30 -5.14 9.65
N GLY A 141 -3.05 -4.81 9.37
CA GLY A 141 -2.02 -4.56 10.38
C GLY A 141 -1.69 -3.09 10.63
N GLY A 142 -2.42 -2.15 9.97
CA GLY A 142 -2.17 -0.72 10.09
C GLY A 142 -0.79 -0.28 9.61
N GLY A 143 -0.08 -1.12 8.86
CA GLY A 143 1.33 -0.88 8.51
C GLY A 143 2.30 -0.96 9.71
N ASN A 144 1.81 -1.33 10.88
CA ASN A 144 2.60 -1.41 12.10
C ASN A 144 3.28 -2.77 12.24
N ARG A 145 4.60 -2.76 12.41
CA ARG A 145 5.43 -3.97 12.48
C ARG A 145 4.98 -4.94 13.59
N ASP A 146 4.70 -4.41 14.79
CA ASP A 146 4.40 -5.27 15.94
C ASP A 146 2.98 -5.85 15.84
N THR A 147 2.05 -5.10 15.27
CA THR A 147 0.70 -5.59 14.95
C THR A 147 0.76 -6.69 13.89
N VAL A 148 1.51 -6.49 12.79
CA VAL A 148 1.69 -7.51 11.74
C VAL A 148 2.38 -8.76 12.32
N TYR A 149 3.38 -8.61 13.18
CA TYR A 149 4.01 -9.73 13.88
C TYR A 149 2.97 -10.55 14.66
N ARG A 150 2.18 -9.91 15.51
CA ARG A 150 1.16 -10.59 16.33
C ARG A 150 0.11 -11.30 15.46
N LEU A 151 -0.43 -10.62 14.46
CA LEU A 151 -1.39 -11.22 13.52
C LEU A 151 -0.81 -12.41 12.77
N THR A 152 0.45 -12.33 12.36
CA THR A 152 1.14 -13.44 11.68
C THR A 152 1.32 -14.61 12.61
N ARG A 153 1.75 -14.40 13.86
CA ARG A 153 1.87 -15.46 14.88
C ARG A 153 0.54 -16.18 15.08
N GLU A 154 -0.54 -15.44 15.32
CA GLU A 154 -1.88 -15.98 15.48
C GLU A 154 -2.31 -16.85 14.28
N LYS A 155 -1.96 -16.42 13.05
CA LYS A 155 -2.31 -17.17 11.84
C LYS A 155 -1.45 -18.42 11.63
N LEU A 156 -0.17 -18.38 11.98
CA LEU A 156 0.71 -19.55 11.94
C LEU A 156 0.19 -20.67 12.85
N ASP A 157 -0.40 -20.32 13.99
CA ASP A 157 -0.94 -21.30 14.95
C ASP A 157 -2.23 -21.99 14.44
N VAL A 158 -3.06 -21.25 13.66
CA VAL A 158 -4.38 -21.76 13.20
C VAL A 158 -4.41 -22.23 11.74
N LEU A 159 -3.37 -21.95 10.97
CA LEU A 159 -3.23 -22.34 9.57
C LEU A 159 -1.95 -23.20 9.37
N PRO A 160 -1.94 -24.46 9.79
CA PRO A 160 -0.74 -25.31 9.71
C PRO A 160 -0.28 -25.57 8.26
N GLN A 161 -1.17 -25.38 7.28
CA GLN A 161 -0.90 -25.47 5.85
C GLN A 161 -0.38 -24.14 5.25
N LEU A 162 -0.09 -23.11 6.07
CA LEU A 162 0.41 -21.83 5.59
C LEU A 162 1.80 -22.01 4.95
N THR A 163 1.90 -21.65 3.69
CA THR A 163 3.14 -21.75 2.89
C THR A 163 3.57 -20.42 2.31
N GLY A 164 2.71 -19.40 2.36
CA GLY A 164 3.01 -18.06 1.87
C GLY A 164 2.39 -16.96 2.72
N ILE A 165 3.03 -15.80 2.71
CA ILE A 165 2.51 -14.55 3.30
C ILE A 165 2.69 -13.43 2.29
N PHE A 166 1.60 -12.80 1.92
CA PHE A 166 1.61 -11.60 1.09
C PHE A 166 1.39 -10.37 1.96
N VAL A 167 2.33 -9.43 1.93
CA VAL A 167 2.23 -8.15 2.65
C VAL A 167 2.12 -7.02 1.63
N SER A 168 0.94 -6.42 1.51
CA SER A 168 0.63 -5.45 0.45
C SER A 168 1.27 -4.07 0.64
N GLY A 169 1.86 -3.81 1.80
CA GLY A 169 2.51 -2.54 2.13
C GLY A 169 3.45 -2.66 3.32
N ALA A 170 3.41 -1.69 4.23
CA ALA A 170 4.28 -1.68 5.40
C ALA A 170 3.99 -2.84 6.38
N GLY A 171 4.99 -3.19 7.19
CA GLY A 171 4.88 -4.24 8.22
C GLY A 171 5.57 -5.57 7.87
N LEU A 172 6.19 -5.70 6.67
CA LEU A 172 6.85 -6.92 6.21
C LEU A 172 7.85 -7.50 7.23
N ALA A 173 8.67 -6.66 7.85
CA ALA A 173 9.61 -7.10 8.88
C ALA A 173 8.93 -7.77 10.09
N GLY A 174 7.68 -7.40 10.39
CA GLY A 174 6.88 -8.05 11.44
C GLY A 174 6.49 -9.47 11.03
N ALA A 175 6.02 -9.66 9.79
CA ALA A 175 5.69 -10.98 9.26
C ALA A 175 6.94 -11.89 9.20
N ALA A 176 8.06 -11.35 8.71
CA ALA A 176 9.32 -12.08 8.60
C ALA A 176 9.83 -12.56 9.97
N ARG A 177 9.84 -11.67 10.97
CA ARG A 177 10.21 -12.03 12.33
C ARG A 177 9.29 -13.10 12.92
N ALA A 178 7.98 -13.03 12.68
CA ALA A 178 7.03 -14.03 13.16
C ALA A 178 7.31 -15.42 12.59
N VAL A 179 7.68 -15.50 11.31
CA VAL A 179 8.06 -16.74 10.63
C VAL A 179 9.38 -17.28 11.19
N ASP A 180 10.36 -16.40 11.44
CA ASP A 180 11.66 -16.79 12.00
C ASP A 180 11.52 -17.33 13.45
N ASP A 181 10.83 -16.61 14.32
CA ASP A 181 10.55 -17.00 15.70
C ASP A 181 9.74 -18.34 15.78
N ALA A 182 9.04 -18.70 14.70
CA ALA A 182 8.35 -19.99 14.57
C ALA A 182 9.23 -21.11 13.98
N ASN A 183 10.48 -20.84 13.64
CA ASN A 183 11.39 -21.75 12.93
C ASN A 183 10.80 -22.25 11.58
N LEU A 184 10.10 -21.38 10.85
CA LEU A 184 9.49 -21.66 9.56
C LEU A 184 10.19 -20.96 8.39
N SER A 185 11.34 -20.29 8.65
CA SER A 185 12.17 -19.64 7.63
C SER A 185 12.54 -20.65 6.53
N GLY A 186 12.39 -20.24 5.28
CA GLY A 186 12.54 -21.10 4.10
C GLY A 186 11.34 -21.99 3.77
N ARG A 187 10.46 -22.31 4.73
CA ARG A 187 9.23 -23.07 4.49
C ARG A 187 8.05 -22.17 4.13
N VAL A 188 7.86 -21.09 4.87
CA VAL A 188 6.87 -20.06 4.57
C VAL A 188 7.54 -18.96 3.75
N LYS A 189 7.05 -18.72 2.54
CA LYS A 189 7.57 -17.69 1.64
C LYS A 189 6.87 -16.38 1.90
N ILE A 190 7.63 -15.28 1.89
CA ILE A 190 7.08 -13.94 2.10
C ILE A 190 7.33 -13.10 0.85
N VAL A 191 6.27 -12.50 0.34
CA VAL A 191 6.35 -11.54 -0.77
C VAL A 191 5.70 -10.23 -0.30
N GLY A 192 6.39 -9.12 -0.54
CA GLY A 192 5.91 -7.79 -0.19
C GLY A 192 6.59 -6.72 -1.02
N PHE A 193 6.48 -5.49 -0.57
CA PHE A 193 6.96 -4.30 -1.26
C PHE A 193 7.95 -3.52 -0.40
N ASP A 194 8.68 -2.65 -1.07
CA ASP A 194 9.65 -1.70 -0.54
C ASP A 194 10.89 -2.36 0.10
N ILE A 195 12.05 -1.91 -0.35
CA ILE A 195 13.33 -2.24 0.25
C ILE A 195 13.63 -1.16 1.30
N THR A 196 13.57 -1.55 2.57
CA THR A 196 13.88 -0.68 3.71
C THR A 196 14.95 -1.33 4.58
N ASP A 197 15.64 -0.54 5.41
CA ASP A 197 16.65 -1.08 6.33
C ASP A 197 16.09 -2.17 7.24
N SER A 198 14.83 -2.05 7.64
CA SER A 198 14.16 -3.04 8.49
C SER A 198 13.79 -4.34 7.75
N ASN A 199 13.62 -4.29 6.43
CA ASN A 199 13.25 -5.45 5.62
C ASN A 199 14.49 -6.20 5.10
N THR A 200 15.57 -5.49 4.78
CA THR A 200 16.81 -6.08 4.24
C THR A 200 17.47 -7.07 5.20
N ALA A 201 17.22 -6.96 6.49
CA ALA A 201 17.72 -7.91 7.49
C ALA A 201 17.13 -9.33 7.34
N PHE A 202 16.04 -9.50 6.55
CA PHE A 202 15.34 -10.78 6.33
C PHE A 202 15.43 -11.27 4.88
N LEU A 203 16.19 -10.58 4.02
CA LEU A 203 16.49 -10.99 2.66
C LEU A 203 17.79 -11.80 2.64
#